data_34282ab0e9aed0de489b34921bd0ccac
#
_entry.id   34282ab0e9aed0de489b34921bd0ccac
#
_cell.length_a   1.000
_cell.length_b   1.000
_cell.length_c   1.000
_cell.angle_alpha   90.00
_cell.angle_beta   90.00
_cell.angle_gamma   90.00
#
_symmetry.space_group_name_H-M   'P 1'
#
loop_
_entity.id
_entity.type
_entity.pdbx_description
1 polymer ?
#
loop_
_entity_poly.entity_id
_entity_poly.type
_entity_poly.pdbx_seq_one_letter_code
_entity_poly.pdbx_strand_id
1 'polypeptide(L)'
;AVRLPNKPLELINNKEMILHVYEAAKKTNSEVYVATPDQKIIDVVNQNKGKAVLTSINHQTGTDRVYEVFKGHLNSEPNLIVNLQGDMPNIDHRAISDLINYMQKGNCDIGTLASSFSSNDELVDENNVKVAVKGQLIADKFSEAVDFFRVDEKKYENYHHHVGIYAFTNKALVRYVSLKRSKLELERKLEQLRALENSMSIHVGYINSSPLSVDTKNDLTEVRKIMEKSN
;
A
#
# COMPACT_ATOMS: atom_id res chain seq x y z
N ALA A 1 14.40 -6.41 -2.83
CA ALA A 1 14.40 -5.39 -3.90
C ALA A 1 15.67 -5.56 -4.74
N VAL A 2 15.53 -5.89 -6.03
CA VAL A 2 16.68 -6.11 -6.93
C VAL A 2 17.35 -4.78 -7.29
N ARG A 3 16.57 -3.71 -7.41
CA ARG A 3 17.04 -2.37 -7.84
C ARG A 3 17.70 -1.54 -6.74
N LEU A 4 17.32 -1.76 -5.48
CA LEU A 4 17.90 -1.09 -4.30
C LEU A 4 17.99 -2.12 -3.16
N PRO A 5 19.16 -2.80 -3.01
CA PRO A 5 19.39 -3.76 -1.91
C PRO A 5 19.23 -3.10 -0.54
N ASN A 6 18.65 -3.81 0.41
CA ASN A 6 18.36 -3.32 1.77
C ASN A 6 17.50 -2.04 1.83
N LYS A 7 16.72 -1.75 0.78
CA LYS A 7 15.86 -0.58 0.65
C LYS A 7 15.19 -0.11 1.96
N PRO A 8 14.55 -0.98 2.77
CA PRO A 8 13.87 -0.54 4.00
C PRO A 8 14.81 0.02 5.08
N LEU A 9 16.12 -0.27 4.98
CA LEU A 9 17.15 0.19 5.93
C LEU A 9 17.93 1.41 5.42
N GLU A 10 17.62 1.91 4.22
CA GLU A 10 18.21 3.15 3.72
C GLU A 10 17.81 4.34 4.59
N LEU A 11 18.77 5.21 4.87
CA LEU A 11 18.56 6.35 5.77
C LEU A 11 17.91 7.53 5.04
N ILE A 12 16.89 8.09 5.65
CA ILE A 12 16.27 9.36 5.29
C ILE A 12 16.28 10.22 6.57
N ASN A 13 16.95 11.36 6.54
CA ASN A 13 17.11 12.25 7.72
C ASN A 13 17.63 11.48 8.96
N ASN A 14 18.68 10.67 8.76
CA ASN A 14 19.33 9.83 9.79
C ASN A 14 18.43 8.78 10.45
N LYS A 15 17.32 8.40 9.82
CA LYS A 15 16.41 7.36 10.27
C LYS A 15 16.12 6.40 9.13
N GLU A 16 16.05 5.11 9.41
CA GLU A 16 15.73 4.08 8.41
C GLU A 16 14.35 4.29 7.79
N MET A 17 14.25 4.06 6.48
CA MET A 17 13.01 4.24 5.70
C MET A 17 11.80 3.55 6.35
N ILE A 18 11.98 2.31 6.80
CA ILE A 18 10.91 1.53 7.41
C ILE A 18 10.35 2.17 8.68
N LEU A 19 11.19 2.87 9.44
CA LEU A 19 10.76 3.55 10.68
C LEU A 19 9.89 4.76 10.38
N HIS A 20 10.12 5.49 9.27
CA HIS A 20 9.23 6.58 8.86
C HIS A 20 7.82 6.06 8.57
N VAL A 21 7.72 4.96 7.80
CA VAL A 21 6.43 4.32 7.49
C VAL A 21 5.76 3.78 8.76
N TYR A 22 6.54 3.12 9.63
CA TYR A 22 6.04 2.60 10.91
C TYR A 22 5.47 3.70 11.79
N GLU A 23 6.19 4.83 11.94
CA GLU A 23 5.73 5.97 12.74
C GLU A 23 4.49 6.65 12.15
N ALA A 24 4.40 6.77 10.82
CA ALA A 24 3.19 7.27 10.17
C ALA A 24 1.99 6.36 10.47
N ALA A 25 2.15 5.06 10.38
CA ALA A 25 1.12 4.09 10.74
C ALA A 25 0.74 4.17 12.21
N LYS A 26 1.69 4.33 13.13
CA LYS A 26 1.42 4.47 14.58
C LYS A 26 0.58 5.69 14.93
N LYS A 27 0.68 6.78 14.17
CA LYS A 27 -0.14 8.00 14.37
C LYS A 27 -1.63 7.78 14.12
N THR A 28 -2.03 6.67 13.51
CA THR A 28 -3.44 6.29 13.34
C THR A 28 -4.08 5.66 14.59
N ASN A 29 -3.34 5.52 15.69
CA ASN A 29 -3.73 4.82 16.91
C ASN A 29 -4.07 3.33 16.69
N SER A 30 -3.58 2.75 15.61
CA SER A 30 -3.75 1.33 15.30
C SER A 30 -2.62 0.49 15.91
N GLU A 31 -2.86 -0.80 16.06
CA GLU A 31 -1.79 -1.76 16.34
C GLU A 31 -0.99 -2.01 15.06
N VAL A 32 0.32 -1.79 15.12
CA VAL A 32 1.20 -1.83 13.92
C VAL A 32 2.27 -2.89 14.09
N TYR A 33 2.46 -3.70 13.06
CA TYR A 33 3.51 -4.70 12.96
C TYR A 33 4.28 -4.53 11.65
N VAL A 34 5.60 -4.65 11.69
CA VAL A 34 6.42 -4.79 10.48
C VAL A 34 6.58 -6.28 10.19
N ALA A 35 6.01 -6.73 9.07
CA ALA A 35 6.10 -8.11 8.59
C ALA A 35 7.25 -8.24 7.58
N THR A 36 8.29 -8.99 7.88
CA THR A 36 9.49 -9.10 7.04
C THR A 36 10.18 -10.46 7.18
N PRO A 37 10.83 -10.98 6.11
CA PRO A 37 11.69 -12.16 6.22
C PRO A 37 13.14 -11.80 6.61
N ASP A 38 13.46 -10.53 6.84
CA ASP A 38 14.82 -10.05 7.07
C ASP A 38 15.04 -9.73 8.56
N GLN A 39 15.93 -10.47 9.20
CA GLN A 39 16.26 -10.30 10.61
C GLN A 39 16.82 -8.90 10.92
N LYS A 40 17.57 -8.28 10.00
CA LYS A 40 18.11 -6.92 10.21
C LYS A 40 16.98 -5.88 10.37
N ILE A 41 15.90 -6.03 9.60
CA ILE A 41 14.73 -5.15 9.72
C ILE A 41 14.04 -5.38 11.07
N ILE A 42 13.90 -6.64 11.50
CA ILE A 42 13.38 -6.98 12.84
C ILE A 42 14.18 -6.28 13.92
N ASP A 43 15.52 -6.39 13.87
CA ASP A 43 16.42 -5.83 14.87
C ASP A 43 16.27 -4.30 14.94
N VAL A 44 16.27 -3.62 13.80
CA VAL A 44 16.10 -2.16 13.73
C VAL A 44 14.75 -1.73 14.31
N VAL A 45 13.66 -2.38 13.93
CA VAL A 45 12.32 -2.04 14.43
C VAL A 45 12.21 -2.26 15.93
N ASN A 46 12.73 -3.38 16.46
CA ASN A 46 12.70 -3.71 17.88
C ASN A 46 13.56 -2.75 18.71
N GLN A 47 14.77 -2.38 18.23
CA GLN A 47 15.63 -1.37 18.87
C GLN A 47 14.95 -0.02 19.01
N ASN A 48 14.07 0.32 18.06
CA ASN A 48 13.24 1.52 18.08
C ASN A 48 11.86 1.32 18.76
N LYS A 49 11.74 0.28 19.62
CA LYS A 49 10.51 -0.04 20.38
C LYS A 49 9.29 -0.30 19.49
N GLY A 50 9.51 -0.66 18.24
CA GLY A 50 8.47 -1.11 17.32
C GLY A 50 8.15 -2.59 17.53
N LYS A 51 7.09 -3.06 16.85
CA LYS A 51 6.71 -4.47 16.78
C LYS A 51 7.04 -5.01 15.40
N ALA A 52 7.83 -6.07 15.32
CA ALA A 52 8.17 -6.73 14.07
C ALA A 52 7.97 -8.25 14.18
N VAL A 53 7.58 -8.86 13.07
CA VAL A 53 7.32 -10.30 12.97
C VAL A 53 8.16 -10.87 11.83
N LEU A 54 8.96 -11.89 12.14
CA LEU A 54 9.69 -12.67 11.14
C LEU A 54 8.70 -13.58 10.40
N THR A 55 8.60 -13.40 9.10
CA THR A 55 7.67 -14.12 8.24
C THR A 55 8.41 -14.98 7.22
N SER A 56 7.70 -15.94 6.64
CA SER A 56 8.27 -16.81 5.61
C SER A 56 8.87 -16.01 4.44
N ILE A 57 10.03 -16.45 3.95
CA ILE A 57 10.65 -15.92 2.74
C ILE A 57 9.87 -16.29 1.47
N ASN A 58 9.02 -17.33 1.53
CA ASN A 58 8.37 -17.93 0.37
C ASN A 58 7.09 -17.21 -0.07
N HIS A 59 6.66 -16.14 0.62
CA HIS A 59 5.50 -15.38 0.19
C HIS A 59 5.72 -14.72 -1.16
N GLN A 60 4.74 -14.87 -2.05
CA GLN A 60 4.79 -14.32 -3.40
C GLN A 60 4.32 -12.86 -3.45
N THR A 61 3.47 -12.45 -2.50
CA THR A 61 2.91 -11.10 -2.43
C THR A 61 3.01 -10.50 -1.03
N GLY A 62 2.89 -9.16 -0.95
CA GLY A 62 2.81 -8.45 0.33
C GLY A 62 1.57 -8.86 1.13
N THR A 63 0.46 -9.10 0.46
CA THR A 63 -0.81 -9.49 1.09
C THR A 63 -0.73 -10.88 1.74
N ASP A 64 -0.04 -11.84 1.11
CA ASP A 64 0.18 -13.17 1.71
C ASP A 64 1.00 -13.06 3.01
N ARG A 65 1.99 -12.16 3.03
CA ARG A 65 2.82 -11.88 4.22
C ARG A 65 2.01 -11.24 5.35
N VAL A 66 1.18 -10.28 5.03
CA VAL A 66 0.26 -9.65 6.00
C VAL A 66 -0.70 -10.69 6.58
N TYR A 67 -1.18 -11.60 5.76
CA TYR A 67 -2.06 -12.68 6.19
C TYR A 67 -1.38 -13.66 7.17
N GLU A 68 -0.09 -13.99 6.98
CA GLU A 68 0.67 -14.80 7.94
C GLU A 68 0.67 -14.15 9.32
N VAL A 69 0.95 -12.85 9.41
CA VAL A 69 0.92 -12.12 10.69
C VAL A 69 -0.49 -12.11 11.28
N PHE A 70 -1.50 -11.83 10.45
CA PHE A 70 -2.89 -11.82 10.87
C PHE A 70 -3.32 -13.15 11.49
N LYS A 71 -2.93 -14.29 10.91
CA LYS A 71 -3.34 -15.62 11.39
C LYS A 71 -2.50 -16.16 12.55
N GLY A 72 -1.22 -15.82 12.61
CA GLY A 72 -0.29 -16.51 13.52
C GLY A 72 0.22 -15.67 14.68
N HIS A 73 0.07 -14.35 14.65
CA HIS A 73 0.80 -13.46 15.56
C HIS A 73 -0.06 -12.43 16.29
N LEU A 74 -1.37 -12.39 16.05
CA LEU A 74 -2.27 -11.47 16.74
C LEU A 74 -2.97 -12.15 17.91
N ASN A 75 -3.12 -11.42 19.02
CA ASN A 75 -3.83 -11.89 20.20
C ASN A 75 -5.37 -11.88 20.05
N SER A 76 -5.87 -11.14 19.07
CA SER A 76 -7.30 -11.02 18.75
C SER A 76 -7.48 -10.84 17.24
N GLU A 77 -8.62 -11.26 16.72
CA GLU A 77 -8.94 -11.05 15.31
C GLU A 77 -9.43 -9.61 15.08
N PRO A 78 -8.67 -8.76 14.35
CA PRO A 78 -9.13 -7.42 14.02
C PRO A 78 -10.24 -7.48 12.96
N ASN A 79 -11.14 -6.49 12.99
CA ASN A 79 -12.17 -6.36 11.96
C ASN A 79 -11.62 -5.82 10.64
N LEU A 80 -10.52 -5.07 10.70
CA LEU A 80 -9.88 -4.40 9.56
C LEU A 80 -8.37 -4.62 9.60
N ILE A 81 -7.79 -4.95 8.46
CA ILE A 81 -6.35 -5.14 8.29
C ILE A 81 -5.85 -4.19 7.19
N VAL A 82 -4.86 -3.36 7.52
CA VAL A 82 -4.23 -2.45 6.56
C VAL A 82 -2.88 -3.01 6.14
N ASN A 83 -2.73 -3.25 4.83
CA ASN A 83 -1.45 -3.57 4.20
C ASN A 83 -0.83 -2.27 3.67
N LEU A 84 0.14 -1.75 4.41
CA LEU A 84 0.90 -0.55 4.07
C LEU A 84 2.30 -0.97 3.61
N GLN A 85 2.67 -0.57 2.39
CA GLN A 85 3.99 -0.88 1.84
C GLN A 85 5.09 -0.10 2.55
N GLY A 86 6.22 -0.75 2.83
CA GLY A 86 7.33 -0.16 3.59
C GLY A 86 8.25 0.78 2.79
N ASP A 87 7.84 1.19 1.60
CA ASP A 87 8.62 2.02 0.66
C ASP A 87 8.02 3.40 0.37
N MET A 88 7.05 3.82 1.16
CA MET A 88 6.41 5.14 1.07
C MET A 88 6.70 5.98 2.34
N PRO A 89 7.96 6.42 2.57
CA PRO A 89 8.37 7.04 3.84
C PRO A 89 7.71 8.39 4.13
N ASN A 90 7.21 9.08 3.11
CA ASN A 90 6.51 10.36 3.22
C ASN A 90 4.98 10.25 3.20
N ILE A 91 4.43 9.06 3.45
CA ILE A 91 2.97 8.88 3.50
C ILE A 91 2.35 9.70 4.63
N ASP A 92 1.29 10.43 4.32
CA ASP A 92 0.53 11.17 5.33
C ASP A 92 -0.35 10.19 6.15
N HIS A 93 -0.16 10.18 7.45
CA HIS A 93 -0.95 9.37 8.37
C HIS A 93 -2.45 9.70 8.32
N ARG A 94 -2.84 10.92 7.93
CA ARG A 94 -4.24 11.31 7.75
C ARG A 94 -4.89 10.52 6.62
N ALA A 95 -4.18 10.32 5.50
CA ALA A 95 -4.68 9.49 4.41
C ALA A 95 -4.94 8.04 4.86
N ILE A 96 -4.05 7.49 5.71
CA ILE A 96 -4.25 6.16 6.31
C ILE A 96 -5.48 6.17 7.22
N SER A 97 -5.64 7.20 8.05
CA SER A 97 -6.78 7.34 8.97
C SER A 97 -8.11 7.46 8.22
N ASP A 98 -8.16 8.24 7.14
CA ASP A 98 -9.36 8.42 6.32
C ASP A 98 -9.77 7.10 5.64
N LEU A 99 -8.79 6.33 5.15
CA LEU A 99 -9.04 4.99 4.62
C LEU A 99 -9.62 4.05 5.70
N ILE A 100 -9.03 4.04 6.90
CA ILE A 100 -9.52 3.25 8.02
C ILE A 100 -10.95 3.65 8.39
N ASN A 101 -11.21 4.94 8.56
CA ASN A 101 -12.52 5.48 8.92
C ASN A 101 -13.59 5.13 7.88
N TYR A 102 -13.25 5.15 6.60
CA TYR A 102 -14.15 4.73 5.54
C TYR A 102 -14.47 3.24 5.61
N MET A 103 -13.46 2.40 5.75
CA MET A 103 -13.59 0.95 5.80
C MET A 103 -14.36 0.45 7.02
N GLN A 104 -14.25 1.14 8.15
CA GLN A 104 -15.02 0.80 9.37
C GLN A 104 -16.53 0.94 9.19
N LYS A 105 -16.99 1.69 8.19
CA LYS A 105 -18.41 1.81 7.84
C LYS A 105 -18.95 0.59 7.06
N GLY A 106 -18.08 -0.34 6.68
CA GLY A 106 -18.46 -1.61 6.06
C GLY A 106 -18.99 -1.51 4.62
N ASN A 107 -18.53 -0.52 3.85
CA ASN A 107 -19.07 -0.22 2.52
C ASN A 107 -18.52 -1.10 1.39
N CYS A 108 -17.38 -1.80 1.59
CA CYS A 108 -16.75 -2.64 0.56
C CYS A 108 -15.82 -3.70 1.19
N ASP A 109 -15.33 -4.63 0.37
CA ASP A 109 -14.37 -5.66 0.79
C ASP A 109 -12.97 -5.08 1.03
N ILE A 110 -12.52 -4.21 0.11
CA ILE A 110 -11.17 -3.65 0.06
C ILE A 110 -11.25 -2.15 -0.18
N GLY A 111 -10.51 -1.37 0.59
CA GLY A 111 -10.27 0.05 0.35
C GLY A 111 -8.85 0.28 -0.13
N THR A 112 -8.65 1.26 -1.02
CA THR A 112 -7.34 1.74 -1.46
C THR A 112 -7.38 3.24 -1.70
N LEU A 113 -6.24 3.84 -2.08
CA LEU A 113 -6.12 5.28 -2.30
C LEU A 113 -5.61 5.60 -3.70
N ALA A 114 -5.93 6.79 -4.18
CA ALA A 114 -5.36 7.34 -5.40
C ALA A 114 -5.27 8.86 -5.34
N SER A 115 -4.41 9.43 -6.19
CA SER A 115 -4.23 10.87 -6.34
C SER A 115 -4.35 11.29 -7.81
N SER A 116 -4.39 12.59 -8.05
CA SER A 116 -4.12 13.10 -9.40
C SER A 116 -2.67 12.86 -9.78
N PHE A 117 -2.38 12.84 -11.08
CA PHE A 117 -1.01 12.86 -11.57
C PHE A 117 -0.41 14.26 -11.39
N SER A 118 0.85 14.34 -11.00
CA SER A 118 1.57 15.61 -10.80
C SER A 118 2.16 16.15 -12.10
N SER A 119 2.36 15.28 -13.10
CA SER A 119 2.91 15.66 -14.43
C SER A 119 2.48 14.67 -15.52
N ASN A 120 2.67 15.08 -16.78
CA ASN A 120 2.47 14.19 -17.92
C ASN A 120 3.47 13.02 -17.93
N ASP A 121 4.69 13.22 -17.45
CA ASP A 121 5.70 12.17 -17.37
C ASP A 121 5.24 11.07 -16.38
N GLU A 122 4.69 11.46 -15.24
CA GLU A 122 4.10 10.53 -14.29
C GLU A 122 2.92 9.75 -14.90
N LEU A 123 2.09 10.42 -15.70
CA LEU A 123 0.94 9.82 -16.37
C LEU A 123 1.35 8.73 -17.36
N VAL A 124 2.41 8.96 -18.16
CA VAL A 124 2.85 8.01 -19.20
C VAL A 124 3.81 6.94 -18.68
N ASP A 125 4.37 7.10 -17.48
CA ASP A 125 5.30 6.14 -16.90
C ASP A 125 4.57 4.81 -16.58
N GLU A 126 5.03 3.73 -17.23
CA GLU A 126 4.51 2.38 -17.03
C GLU A 126 4.83 1.79 -15.63
N ASN A 127 5.75 2.39 -14.87
CA ASN A 127 6.00 1.99 -13.49
C ASN A 127 4.86 2.45 -12.58
N ASN A 128 4.18 3.53 -12.92
CA ASN A 128 3.04 4.04 -12.16
C ASN A 128 1.78 3.24 -12.48
N VAL A 129 1.17 2.68 -11.45
CA VAL A 129 -0.11 2.00 -11.58
C VAL A 129 -1.23 3.03 -11.62
N LYS A 130 -2.14 2.84 -12.56
CA LYS A 130 -3.36 3.64 -12.71
C LYS A 130 -4.55 2.85 -12.19
N VAL A 131 -5.53 3.54 -11.62
CA VAL A 131 -6.82 2.96 -11.25
C VAL A 131 -7.93 3.72 -11.95
N ALA A 132 -8.75 3.00 -12.72
CA ALA A 132 -10.00 3.52 -13.26
C ALA A 132 -11.12 3.34 -12.24
N VAL A 133 -11.97 4.36 -12.09
CA VAL A 133 -13.07 4.39 -11.12
C VAL A 133 -14.40 4.66 -11.79
N LYS A 134 -15.48 4.22 -11.15
CA LYS A 134 -16.84 4.50 -11.58
C LYS A 134 -17.25 5.93 -11.20
N GLY A 135 -17.50 6.76 -12.20
CA GLY A 135 -17.77 8.19 -12.00
C GLY A 135 -16.53 8.99 -11.66
N GLN A 136 -16.67 10.05 -10.87
CA GLN A 136 -15.58 10.95 -10.50
C GLN A 136 -15.00 10.60 -9.13
N LEU A 137 -13.67 10.64 -9.02
CA LEU A 137 -12.97 10.56 -7.75
C LEU A 137 -12.65 12.00 -7.29
N ILE A 138 -13.26 12.40 -6.18
CA ILE A 138 -13.09 13.74 -5.60
C ILE A 138 -12.78 13.63 -4.09
N ALA A 139 -12.26 14.71 -3.51
CA ALA A 139 -11.96 14.77 -2.09
C ALA A 139 -13.14 14.31 -1.21
N ASP A 140 -12.84 13.65 -0.12
CA ASP A 140 -13.78 13.14 0.89
C ASP A 140 -14.80 12.09 0.38
N LYS A 141 -14.61 11.58 -0.85
CA LYS A 141 -15.45 10.53 -1.42
C LYS A 141 -14.61 9.32 -1.84
N PHE A 142 -15.25 8.16 -1.80
CA PHE A 142 -14.74 6.92 -2.32
C PHE A 142 -15.57 6.49 -3.51
N SER A 143 -14.93 5.99 -4.55
CA SER A 143 -15.54 5.48 -5.76
C SER A 143 -15.13 4.04 -6.01
N GLU A 144 -16.01 3.25 -6.62
CA GLU A 144 -15.73 1.86 -6.95
C GLU A 144 -14.65 1.77 -8.04
N ALA A 145 -13.63 0.94 -7.82
CA ALA A 145 -12.61 0.64 -8.81
C ALA A 145 -13.19 -0.23 -9.94
N VAL A 146 -12.87 0.13 -11.17
CA VAL A 146 -13.30 -0.60 -12.38
C VAL A 146 -12.16 -1.44 -12.94
N ASP A 147 -10.92 -0.91 -12.94
CA ASP A 147 -9.75 -1.60 -13.46
C ASP A 147 -8.46 -1.02 -12.85
N PHE A 148 -7.39 -1.81 -12.93
CA PHE A 148 -6.02 -1.36 -12.61
C PHE A 148 -5.10 -1.72 -13.78
N PHE A 149 -4.26 -0.76 -14.19
CA PHE A 149 -3.41 -0.91 -15.36
C PHE A 149 -2.14 -0.05 -15.26
N ARG A 150 -1.17 -0.32 -16.12
CA ARG A 150 0.03 0.49 -16.28
C ARG A 150 -0.05 1.32 -17.56
N VAL A 151 -0.49 0.69 -18.64
CA VAL A 151 -0.77 1.33 -19.94
C VAL A 151 -2.27 1.28 -20.19
N ASP A 152 -2.86 2.40 -20.59
CA ASP A 152 -4.30 2.48 -20.83
C ASP A 152 -4.65 2.00 -22.25
N GLU A 153 -4.85 0.69 -22.37
CA GLU A 153 -5.31 0.07 -23.61
C GLU A 153 -6.82 0.27 -23.88
N LYS A 154 -7.60 0.53 -22.83
CA LYS A 154 -9.08 0.65 -22.89
C LYS A 154 -9.56 2.08 -23.00
N LYS A 155 -8.67 3.08 -22.90
CA LYS A 155 -8.96 4.52 -22.96
C LYS A 155 -10.03 4.95 -21.96
N TYR A 156 -9.77 4.68 -20.68
CA TYR A 156 -10.65 5.12 -19.60
C TYR A 156 -10.68 6.65 -19.52
N GLU A 157 -11.87 7.21 -19.33
CA GLU A 157 -12.05 8.66 -19.16
C GLU A 157 -11.66 9.15 -17.77
N ASN A 158 -11.87 8.31 -16.73
CA ASN A 158 -11.64 8.65 -15.33
C ASN A 158 -10.67 7.66 -14.69
N TYR A 159 -9.39 8.03 -14.61
CA TYR A 159 -8.39 7.25 -13.91
C TYR A 159 -7.39 8.13 -13.17
N HIS A 160 -6.75 7.58 -12.17
CA HIS A 160 -5.92 8.27 -11.21
C HIS A 160 -4.65 7.49 -10.92
N HIS A 161 -3.62 8.15 -10.37
CA HIS A 161 -2.43 7.49 -9.87
C HIS A 161 -2.79 6.66 -8.64
N HIS A 162 -2.65 5.35 -8.74
CA HIS A 162 -2.96 4.42 -7.65
C HIS A 162 -1.86 4.44 -6.59
N VAL A 163 -2.24 4.54 -5.33
CA VAL A 163 -1.34 4.44 -4.17
C VAL A 163 -1.46 3.06 -3.53
N GLY A 164 -0.36 2.33 -3.47
CA GLY A 164 -0.30 0.92 -3.09
C GLY A 164 -0.54 0.61 -1.60
N ILE A 165 -1.55 1.22 -1.00
CA ILE A 165 -2.06 0.89 0.34
C ILE A 165 -3.41 0.19 0.19
N TYR A 166 -3.65 -0.87 0.98
CA TYR A 166 -4.92 -1.60 0.97
C TYR A 166 -5.43 -1.83 2.38
N ALA A 167 -6.71 -1.56 2.59
CA ALA A 167 -7.41 -1.92 3.81
C ALA A 167 -8.44 -3.01 3.48
N PHE A 168 -8.35 -4.14 4.15
CA PHE A 168 -9.23 -5.29 3.97
C PHE A 168 -10.15 -5.45 5.18
N THR A 169 -11.44 -5.75 4.95
CA THR A 169 -12.19 -6.38 6.04
C THR A 169 -11.58 -7.75 6.36
N ASN A 170 -11.73 -8.23 7.59
CA ASN A 170 -11.23 -9.56 7.99
C ASN A 170 -11.69 -10.65 6.99
N LYS A 171 -12.99 -10.69 6.70
CA LYS A 171 -13.56 -11.67 5.76
C LYS A 171 -12.98 -11.53 4.35
N ALA A 172 -12.76 -10.29 3.89
CA ALA A 172 -12.19 -10.03 2.58
C ALA A 172 -10.74 -10.52 2.48
N LEU A 173 -9.91 -10.29 3.50
CA LEU A 173 -8.52 -10.78 3.51
C LEU A 173 -8.46 -12.31 3.45
N VAL A 174 -9.27 -12.99 4.30
CA VAL A 174 -9.35 -14.46 4.29
C VAL A 174 -9.80 -15.00 2.93
N ARG A 175 -10.84 -14.38 2.33
CA ARG A 175 -11.32 -14.73 1.00
C ARG A 175 -10.23 -14.49 -0.06
N TYR A 176 -9.60 -13.33 -0.06
CA TYR A 176 -8.60 -12.95 -1.06
C TYR A 176 -7.43 -13.94 -1.11
N VAL A 177 -6.86 -14.31 0.03
CA VAL A 177 -5.71 -15.23 0.06
C VAL A 177 -6.08 -16.68 -0.27
N SER A 178 -7.36 -17.06 -0.16
CA SER A 178 -7.85 -18.37 -0.60
C SER A 178 -8.03 -18.47 -2.13
N LEU A 179 -8.06 -17.34 -2.83
CA LEU A 179 -8.23 -17.30 -4.29
C LEU A 179 -6.93 -17.70 -4.99
N LYS A 180 -7.07 -18.45 -6.08
CA LYS A 180 -5.95 -18.66 -7.01
C LYS A 180 -5.60 -17.35 -7.72
N ARG A 181 -4.33 -17.19 -8.06
CA ARG A 181 -3.89 -16.04 -8.86
C ARG A 181 -4.65 -16.00 -10.17
N SER A 182 -5.23 -14.86 -10.47
CA SER A 182 -6.11 -14.67 -11.61
C SER A 182 -5.34 -14.36 -12.90
N LYS A 183 -6.02 -14.44 -14.03
CA LYS A 183 -5.38 -14.24 -15.34
C LYS A 183 -4.81 -12.84 -15.49
N LEU A 184 -5.60 -11.81 -15.24
CA LEU A 184 -5.15 -10.41 -15.35
C LEU A 184 -4.08 -10.06 -14.31
N GLU A 185 -4.17 -10.62 -13.08
CA GLU A 185 -3.12 -10.48 -12.08
C GLU A 185 -1.76 -10.93 -12.60
N LEU A 186 -1.71 -12.09 -13.26
CA LEU A 186 -0.48 -12.67 -13.79
C LEU A 186 0.03 -11.89 -15.02
N GLU A 187 -0.87 -11.52 -15.93
CA GLU A 187 -0.55 -10.78 -17.15
C GLU A 187 -0.01 -9.38 -16.85
N ARG A 188 -0.69 -8.63 -15.98
CA ARG A 188 -0.35 -7.23 -15.67
C ARG A 188 0.57 -7.07 -14.46
N LYS A 189 0.83 -8.17 -13.71
CA LYS A 189 1.60 -8.17 -12.46
C LYS A 189 1.04 -7.20 -11.42
N LEU A 190 -0.27 -7.19 -11.27
CA LEU A 190 -1.03 -6.35 -10.35
C LEU A 190 -1.92 -7.23 -9.47
N GLU A 191 -1.53 -7.43 -8.20
CA GLU A 191 -2.18 -8.40 -7.29
C GLU A 191 -3.65 -8.06 -7.01
N GLN A 192 -4.03 -6.78 -7.01
CA GLN A 192 -5.40 -6.34 -6.75
C GLN A 192 -6.41 -6.78 -7.82
N LEU A 193 -5.95 -7.13 -9.03
CA LEU A 193 -6.81 -7.65 -10.09
C LEU A 193 -7.41 -9.00 -9.72
N ARG A 194 -6.73 -9.80 -8.86
CA ARG A 194 -7.31 -11.03 -8.29
C ARG A 194 -8.64 -10.76 -7.62
N ALA A 195 -8.74 -9.67 -6.87
CA ALA A 195 -9.98 -9.30 -6.19
C ALA A 195 -11.08 -8.92 -7.20
N LEU A 196 -10.78 -8.05 -8.17
CA LEU A 196 -11.76 -7.62 -9.18
C LEU A 196 -12.27 -8.78 -10.03
N GLU A 197 -11.38 -9.66 -10.51
CA GLU A 197 -11.78 -10.84 -11.32
C GLU A 197 -12.61 -11.86 -10.54
N ASN A 198 -12.58 -11.79 -9.19
CA ASN A 198 -13.40 -12.62 -8.31
C ASN A 198 -14.57 -11.84 -7.66
N SER A 199 -15.01 -10.75 -8.28
CA SER A 199 -16.16 -9.96 -7.84
C SER A 199 -16.08 -9.50 -6.38
N MET A 200 -14.87 -9.14 -5.91
CA MET A 200 -14.69 -8.42 -4.66
C MET A 200 -14.77 -6.92 -4.94
N SER A 201 -15.47 -6.20 -4.08
CA SER A 201 -15.59 -4.75 -4.21
C SER A 201 -14.32 -4.06 -3.73
N ILE A 202 -13.77 -3.17 -4.58
CA ILE A 202 -12.64 -2.31 -4.23
C ILE A 202 -13.10 -0.86 -4.33
N HIS A 203 -13.00 -0.10 -3.25
CA HIS A 203 -13.29 1.32 -3.26
C HIS A 203 -12.00 2.14 -3.12
N VAL A 204 -11.92 3.21 -3.88
CA VAL A 204 -10.76 4.10 -4.00
C VAL A 204 -11.08 5.44 -3.37
N GLY A 205 -10.29 5.87 -2.39
CA GLY A 205 -10.34 7.21 -1.80
C GLY A 205 -9.37 8.16 -2.48
N TYR A 206 -9.74 9.43 -2.60
CA TYR A 206 -8.85 10.46 -3.15
C TYR A 206 -7.93 11.03 -2.08
N ILE A 207 -6.66 11.23 -2.43
CA ILE A 207 -5.70 12.00 -1.65
C ILE A 207 -5.06 13.10 -2.50
N ASN A 208 -4.76 14.24 -1.88
CA ASN A 208 -4.25 15.42 -2.61
C ASN A 208 -2.83 15.25 -3.16
N SER A 209 -2.04 14.37 -2.55
CA SER A 209 -0.63 14.16 -2.92
C SER A 209 -0.27 12.69 -2.78
N SER A 210 0.25 12.10 -3.85
CA SER A 210 0.79 10.74 -3.82
C SER A 210 2.06 10.71 -2.95
N PRO A 211 2.20 9.76 -2.02
CA PRO A 211 3.50 9.48 -1.44
C PRO A 211 4.46 8.97 -2.52
N LEU A 212 5.73 9.34 -2.42
CA LEU A 212 6.76 8.83 -3.32
C LEU A 212 7.12 7.41 -2.93
N SER A 213 6.94 6.46 -3.84
CA SER A 213 7.44 5.08 -3.68
C SER A 213 8.92 5.02 -4.05
N VAL A 214 9.75 4.55 -3.12
CA VAL A 214 11.20 4.45 -3.32
C VAL A 214 11.54 3.08 -3.90
N ASP A 215 11.91 3.02 -5.17
CA ASP A 215 12.34 1.80 -5.85
C ASP A 215 13.78 1.87 -6.38
N THR A 216 14.27 3.07 -6.62
CA THR A 216 15.60 3.35 -7.16
C THR A 216 16.39 4.30 -6.26
N LYS A 217 17.69 4.46 -6.54
CA LYS A 217 18.53 5.48 -5.88
C LYS A 217 18.06 6.91 -6.17
N ASN A 218 17.48 7.15 -7.35
CA ASN A 218 16.95 8.46 -7.72
C ASN A 218 15.72 8.80 -6.86
N ASP A 219 14.80 7.84 -6.70
CA ASP A 219 13.63 8.03 -5.82
C ASP A 219 14.05 8.30 -4.38
N LEU A 220 15.08 7.57 -3.89
CA LEU A 220 15.62 7.80 -2.56
C LEU A 220 16.20 9.21 -2.40
N THR A 221 16.88 9.72 -3.43
CA THR A 221 17.42 11.08 -3.41
C THR A 221 16.30 12.11 -3.43
N GLU A 222 15.25 11.87 -4.19
CA GLU A 222 14.10 12.76 -4.30
C GLU A 222 13.30 12.80 -2.99
N VAL A 223 12.99 11.65 -2.41
CA VAL A 223 12.24 11.60 -1.14
C VAL A 223 13.02 12.26 0.01
N ARG A 224 14.36 12.14 0.04
CA ARG A 224 15.20 12.86 1.00
C ARG A 224 14.99 14.37 0.90
N LYS A 225 15.03 14.93 -0.32
CA LYS A 225 14.80 16.36 -0.56
C LYS A 225 13.40 16.82 -0.14
N ILE A 226 12.39 15.99 -0.39
CA ILE A 226 10.99 16.29 0.01
C ILE A 226 10.88 16.32 1.54
N MET A 227 11.42 15.32 2.23
CA MET A 227 11.30 15.18 3.68
C MET A 227 12.21 16.13 4.45
N GLU A 228 13.30 16.66 3.87
CA GLU A 228 14.11 17.73 4.46
C GLU A 228 13.35 19.07 4.52
N LYS A 229 12.50 19.34 3.52
CA LYS A 229 11.71 20.60 3.47
C LYS A 229 10.49 20.58 4.40
N SER A 230 10.11 19.42 4.90
CA SER A 230 8.90 19.24 5.73
C SER A 230 9.18 19.26 7.22
N ASN A 231 10.47 19.36 7.63
CA ASN A 231 10.94 19.57 8.99
C ASN A 231 11.28 21.05 9.21
#